data_fd0449513417e7f1d744d032fb321bba
#
_entry.id   fd0449513417e7f1d744d032fb321bba
#
_cell.length_a   1.000
_cell.length_b   1.000
_cell.length_c   1.000
_cell.angle_alpha   90.00
_cell.angle_beta   90.00
_cell.angle_gamma   90.00
#
_symmetry.space_group_name_H-M   'P 1'
#
loop_
_entity.id
_entity.type
_entity.pdbx_description
1 polymer ?
#
loop_
_entity_poly.entity_id
_entity_poly.type
_entity_poly.pdbx_seq_one_letter_code
_entity_poly.pdbx_strand_id
1 'polypeptide(L)'
;MAEGWGKSFKKIAIASGKGGVGKTWLAISLSHALANSERNVLLFDGDLGLANVDIQLGLMPKHDLGGVLAGRLPLNQATMTFDEGGFDIIAGRSGSGNLANISASRLNSLNEDLTMLSLSYDHIIFDLGAGVERTVRNLANQVDSVVVITTDEPTALTDAYAFIKLTHMERPNLDLRVIVNMANSTKEGERTYNTILKACQGFLKF
;
A
#
# COMPACT_ATOMS: atom_id res chain seq x y z
N MET A 1 11.39 20.89 -14.34
CA MET A 1 10.62 21.85 -13.52
C MET A 1 9.54 21.04 -12.83
N ALA A 2 9.62 20.92 -11.53
CA ALA A 2 8.72 20.08 -10.75
C ALA A 2 7.50 20.92 -10.32
N GLU A 3 6.56 21.09 -11.21
CA GLU A 3 5.25 21.64 -10.89
C GLU A 3 4.26 20.48 -10.76
N GLY A 4 3.93 20.11 -9.54
CA GLY A 4 2.93 19.05 -9.29
C GLY A 4 2.82 18.53 -7.87
N TRP A 5 3.60 19.03 -6.92
CA TRP A 5 3.57 18.55 -5.54
C TRP A 5 2.62 19.34 -4.62
N GLY A 6 1.66 20.06 -5.19
CA GLY A 6 0.73 20.91 -4.44
C GLY A 6 -0.39 20.20 -3.68
N LYS A 7 -0.58 18.87 -3.82
CA LYS A 7 -1.53 18.10 -3.01
C LYS A 7 -0.77 17.35 -1.91
N SER A 8 -1.04 17.67 -0.67
CA SER A 8 -0.60 16.86 0.47
C SER A 8 -1.41 15.57 0.46
N PHE A 9 -0.79 14.45 0.06
CA PHE A 9 -1.41 13.13 0.19
C PHE A 9 -1.18 12.62 1.60
N LYS A 10 -2.26 12.42 2.33
CA LYS A 10 -2.20 11.94 3.70
C LYS A 10 -2.16 10.41 3.75
N LYS A 11 -2.93 9.74 2.89
CA LYS A 11 -3.00 8.28 2.79
C LYS A 11 -2.45 7.83 1.44
N ILE A 12 -1.38 7.05 1.46
CA ILE A 12 -0.69 6.55 0.26
C ILE A 12 -0.65 5.03 0.33
N ALA A 13 -1.15 4.35 -0.68
CA ALA A 13 -1.04 2.89 -0.78
C ALA A 13 0.08 2.48 -1.74
N ILE A 14 0.86 1.49 -1.33
CA ILE A 14 1.80 0.77 -2.19
C ILE A 14 1.12 -0.53 -2.60
N ALA A 15 0.90 -0.71 -3.89
CA ALA A 15 0.18 -1.84 -4.46
C ALA A 15 0.96 -2.49 -5.60
N SER A 16 0.62 -3.73 -5.92
CA SER A 16 1.14 -4.40 -7.12
C SER A 16 0.19 -5.49 -7.56
N GLY A 17 0.20 -5.80 -8.85
CA GLY A 17 -0.54 -6.96 -9.35
C GLY A 17 0.13 -8.29 -8.99
N LYS A 18 1.45 -8.33 -8.74
CA LYS A 18 2.24 -9.54 -8.49
C LYS A 18 3.03 -9.46 -7.19
N GLY A 19 3.24 -10.60 -6.53
CA GLY A 19 4.12 -10.72 -5.37
C GLY A 19 5.61 -10.62 -5.74
N GLY A 20 6.46 -10.23 -4.78
CA GLY A 20 7.92 -10.21 -4.95
C GLY A 20 8.49 -9.01 -5.71
N VAL A 21 7.69 -8.04 -6.11
CA VAL A 21 8.15 -6.85 -6.86
C VAL A 21 8.75 -5.74 -5.98
N GLY A 22 8.74 -5.91 -4.64
CA GLY A 22 9.36 -4.98 -3.69
C GLY A 22 8.40 -4.00 -3.01
N LYS A 23 7.11 -4.30 -2.90
CA LYS A 23 6.11 -3.43 -2.23
C LYS A 23 6.50 -3.08 -0.80
N THR A 24 6.65 -4.09 0.06
CA THR A 24 6.95 -3.91 1.49
C THR A 24 8.25 -3.15 1.69
N TRP A 25 9.28 -3.47 0.89
CA TRP A 25 10.54 -2.73 0.93
C TRP A 25 10.34 -1.23 0.61
N LEU A 26 9.55 -0.91 -0.43
CA LEU A 26 9.22 0.47 -0.79
C LEU A 26 8.41 1.16 0.31
N ALA A 27 7.40 0.47 0.87
CA ALA A 27 6.57 1.01 1.94
C ALA A 27 7.40 1.39 3.19
N ILE A 28 8.29 0.49 3.63
CA ILE A 28 9.22 0.73 4.74
C ILE A 28 10.17 1.91 4.41
N SER A 29 10.79 1.89 3.21
CA SER A 29 11.75 2.92 2.81
C SER A 29 11.11 4.31 2.69
N LEU A 30 9.87 4.37 2.17
CA LEU A 30 9.12 5.63 2.08
C LEU A 30 8.73 6.14 3.47
N SER A 31 8.28 5.26 4.37
CA SER A 31 7.94 5.62 5.74
C SER A 31 9.15 6.20 6.48
N HIS A 32 10.30 5.55 6.34
CA HIS A 32 11.56 6.03 6.93
C HIS A 32 12.02 7.37 6.34
N ALA A 33 11.93 7.55 5.02
CA ALA A 33 12.30 8.80 4.37
C ALA A 33 11.40 9.98 4.81
N LEU A 34 10.11 9.73 4.99
CA LEU A 34 9.16 10.72 5.48
C LEU A 34 9.42 11.06 6.97
N ALA A 35 9.68 10.05 7.80
CA ALA A 35 10.02 10.23 9.21
C ALA A 35 11.31 11.05 9.37
N ASN A 36 12.34 10.78 8.56
CA ASN A 36 13.58 11.57 8.51
C ASN A 36 13.36 13.04 8.05
N SER A 37 12.20 13.32 7.45
CA SER A 37 11.77 14.67 7.08
C SER A 37 10.83 15.29 8.13
N GLU A 38 10.93 14.82 9.38
CA GLU A 38 10.16 15.30 10.55
C GLU A 38 8.63 15.16 10.37
N ARG A 39 8.19 14.11 9.67
CA ARG A 39 6.77 13.79 9.51
C ARG A 39 6.35 12.67 10.46
N ASN A 40 5.19 12.83 11.08
CA ASN A 40 4.54 11.75 11.82
C ASN A 40 3.96 10.73 10.84
N VAL A 41 4.54 9.54 10.80
CA VAL A 41 4.20 8.51 9.80
C VAL A 41 3.69 7.25 10.49
N LEU A 42 2.62 6.68 9.93
CA LEU A 42 2.13 5.34 10.26
C LEU A 42 2.31 4.43 9.04
N LEU A 43 3.00 3.32 9.23
CA LEU A 43 3.03 2.22 8.27
C LEU A 43 1.98 1.17 8.65
N PHE A 44 1.01 0.97 7.78
CA PHE A 44 -0.06 0.01 7.97
C PHE A 44 0.16 -1.21 7.08
N ASP A 45 0.40 -2.39 7.67
CA ASP A 45 0.51 -3.66 6.94
C ASP A 45 -0.88 -4.16 6.57
N GLY A 46 -1.29 -3.85 5.36
CA GLY A 46 -2.60 -4.20 4.78
C GLY A 46 -2.58 -5.51 3.98
N ASP A 47 -1.49 -6.28 4.00
CA ASP A 47 -1.48 -7.65 3.46
C ASP A 47 -2.13 -8.61 4.45
N LEU A 48 -3.45 -8.71 4.35
CA LEU A 48 -4.25 -9.49 5.31
C LEU A 48 -4.04 -11.01 5.21
N GLY A 49 -3.28 -11.48 4.25
CA GLY A 49 -3.00 -12.91 4.05
C GLY A 49 -1.56 -13.30 4.38
N LEU A 50 -0.61 -12.47 3.98
CA LEU A 50 0.83 -12.73 4.03
C LEU A 50 1.61 -11.53 4.59
N ALA A 51 1.07 -10.91 5.65
CA ALA A 51 1.72 -9.82 6.37
C ALA A 51 3.18 -10.16 6.69
N ASN A 52 4.08 -9.21 6.46
CA ASN A 52 5.51 -9.44 6.58
C ASN A 52 6.35 -8.20 6.97
N VAL A 53 5.71 -7.07 7.25
CA VAL A 53 6.42 -5.84 7.69
C VAL A 53 7.18 -6.11 8.99
N ASP A 54 6.55 -6.74 9.96
CA ASP A 54 7.15 -7.10 11.24
C ASP A 54 8.37 -8.03 11.06
N ILE A 55 8.25 -9.02 10.17
CA ILE A 55 9.33 -9.96 9.86
C ILE A 55 10.52 -9.22 9.22
N GLN A 56 10.27 -8.34 8.25
CA GLN A 56 11.33 -7.58 7.57
C GLN A 56 12.06 -6.61 8.50
N LEU A 57 11.38 -6.12 9.53
CA LEU A 57 11.95 -5.21 10.52
C LEU A 57 12.47 -5.92 11.77
N GLY A 58 12.32 -7.26 11.86
CA GLY A 58 12.75 -8.03 13.02
C GLY A 58 11.93 -7.76 14.28
N LEU A 59 10.68 -7.34 14.14
CA LEU A 59 9.79 -6.94 15.23
C LEU A 59 8.93 -8.10 15.71
N MET A 60 8.55 -8.03 16.99
CA MET A 60 7.62 -8.97 17.62
C MET A 60 6.45 -8.20 18.25
N PRO A 61 5.45 -7.79 17.46
CA PRO A 61 4.33 -6.99 17.96
C PRO A 61 3.49 -7.78 18.97
N LYS A 62 3.15 -7.11 20.10
CA LYS A 62 2.23 -7.68 21.12
C LYS A 62 0.80 -7.77 20.61
N HIS A 63 0.42 -6.85 19.75
CA HIS A 63 -0.89 -6.71 19.14
C HIS A 63 -0.73 -6.57 17.62
N ASP A 64 -1.68 -7.09 16.89
CA ASP A 64 -1.69 -7.13 15.44
C ASP A 64 -3.07 -6.79 14.87
N LEU A 65 -3.14 -6.56 13.58
CA LEU A 65 -4.39 -6.29 12.87
C LEU A 65 -5.39 -7.45 12.99
N GLY A 66 -4.92 -8.69 13.13
CA GLY A 66 -5.78 -9.85 13.37
C GLY A 66 -6.56 -9.75 14.69
N GLY A 67 -5.95 -9.18 15.74
CA GLY A 67 -6.62 -8.88 17.00
C GLY A 67 -7.72 -7.83 16.86
N VAL A 68 -7.45 -6.77 16.10
CA VAL A 68 -8.41 -5.71 15.77
C VAL A 68 -9.59 -6.27 14.99
N LEU A 69 -9.32 -6.98 13.90
CA LEU A 69 -10.35 -7.58 13.06
C LEU A 69 -11.19 -8.64 13.76
N ALA A 70 -10.65 -9.29 14.77
CA ALA A 70 -11.39 -10.18 15.66
C ALA A 70 -12.21 -9.44 16.73
N GLY A 71 -12.11 -8.11 16.81
CA GLY A 71 -12.81 -7.28 17.81
C GLY A 71 -12.27 -7.42 19.24
N ARG A 72 -11.02 -7.91 19.40
CA ARG A 72 -10.39 -8.09 20.72
C ARG A 72 -9.75 -6.80 21.26
N LEU A 73 -9.41 -5.88 20.38
CA LEU A 73 -8.81 -4.57 20.73
C LEU A 73 -9.13 -3.53 19.65
N PRO A 74 -9.15 -2.24 19.98
CA PRO A 74 -9.30 -1.16 19.02
C PRO A 74 -8.00 -0.95 18.24
N LEU A 75 -8.08 -0.34 17.04
CA LEU A 75 -6.97 -0.16 16.11
C LEU A 75 -5.78 0.61 16.71
N ASN A 76 -6.05 1.63 17.52
CA ASN A 76 -4.99 2.43 18.18
C ASN A 76 -4.15 1.63 19.17
N GLN A 77 -4.67 0.55 19.75
CA GLN A 77 -3.89 -0.34 20.62
C GLN A 77 -2.99 -1.33 19.85
N ALA A 78 -3.22 -1.49 18.55
CA ALA A 78 -2.34 -2.28 17.69
C ALA A 78 -1.16 -1.47 17.13
N THR A 79 -1.13 -0.17 17.37
CA THR A 79 -0.01 0.70 16.97
C THR A 79 1.19 0.47 17.87
N MET A 80 2.36 0.30 17.28
CA MET A 80 3.65 0.23 17.96
C MET A 80 4.65 1.19 17.30
N THR A 81 5.53 1.78 18.11
CA THR A 81 6.60 2.64 17.59
C THR A 81 7.79 1.79 17.16
N PHE A 82 8.33 2.09 15.99
CA PHE A 82 9.61 1.55 15.50
C PHE A 82 10.67 2.64 15.62
N ASP A 83 11.38 2.63 16.76
CA ASP A 83 12.33 3.69 17.14
C ASP A 83 13.46 3.86 16.12
N GLU A 84 14.02 2.76 15.59
CA GLU A 84 15.11 2.81 14.60
C GLU A 84 14.68 3.45 13.28
N GLY A 85 13.38 3.37 12.93
CA GLY A 85 12.82 3.97 11.72
C GLY A 85 12.20 5.32 11.94
N GLY A 86 11.91 5.70 13.18
CA GLY A 86 11.27 6.95 13.55
C GLY A 86 9.80 7.06 13.12
N PHE A 87 9.11 5.92 12.94
CA PHE A 87 7.69 5.87 12.55
C PHE A 87 6.92 4.79 13.32
N ASP A 88 5.61 4.92 13.33
CA ASP A 88 4.72 3.93 13.94
C ASP A 88 4.28 2.86 12.93
N ILE A 89 3.93 1.68 13.45
CA ILE A 89 3.52 0.53 12.66
C ILE A 89 2.25 -0.07 13.22
N ILE A 90 1.34 -0.47 12.35
CA ILE A 90 0.32 -1.48 12.64
C ILE A 90 0.68 -2.72 11.85
N ALA A 91 1.14 -3.75 12.56
CA ALA A 91 1.53 -5.00 11.95
C ALA A 91 0.31 -5.82 11.52
N GLY A 92 0.42 -6.42 10.36
CA GLY A 92 -0.51 -7.46 9.92
C GLY A 92 -0.33 -8.75 10.73
N ARG A 93 -1.03 -9.80 10.35
CA ARG A 93 -0.86 -11.13 10.96
C ARG A 93 -0.56 -12.18 9.92
N SER A 94 0.65 -12.69 9.94
CA SER A 94 1.05 -13.83 9.09
C SER A 94 0.28 -15.11 9.45
N GLY A 95 -0.09 -15.89 8.43
CA GLY A 95 -0.61 -17.26 8.62
C GLY A 95 -2.06 -17.38 9.09
N SER A 96 -2.80 -16.29 9.18
CA SER A 96 -4.23 -16.34 9.51
C SER A 96 -5.08 -16.39 8.24
N GLY A 97 -5.18 -17.55 7.60
CA GLY A 97 -5.94 -17.77 6.36
C GLY A 97 -7.41 -17.31 6.36
N ASN A 98 -7.94 -16.90 7.52
CA ASN A 98 -9.29 -16.36 7.65
C ASN A 98 -9.39 -14.85 7.36
N LEU A 99 -8.29 -14.11 7.25
CA LEU A 99 -8.35 -12.67 7.02
C LEU A 99 -8.63 -12.31 5.56
N ALA A 100 -8.37 -13.20 4.62
CA ALA A 100 -8.75 -13.01 3.20
C ALA A 100 -10.28 -12.92 2.99
N ASN A 101 -11.08 -13.46 3.93
CA ASN A 101 -12.56 -13.48 3.86
C ASN A 101 -13.21 -12.56 4.90
N ILE A 102 -12.68 -11.37 5.10
CA ILE A 102 -13.24 -10.39 6.02
C ILE A 102 -14.61 -9.92 5.51
N SER A 103 -15.59 -9.84 6.41
CA SER A 103 -16.91 -9.31 6.09
C SER A 103 -16.84 -7.82 5.70
N ALA A 104 -17.76 -7.37 4.85
CA ALA A 104 -17.83 -5.97 4.44
C ALA A 104 -18.01 -5.02 5.65
N SER A 105 -18.77 -5.43 6.66
CA SER A 105 -18.96 -4.65 7.89
C SER A 105 -17.64 -4.44 8.65
N ARG A 106 -16.81 -5.47 8.77
CA ARG A 106 -15.50 -5.37 9.42
C ARG A 106 -14.53 -4.47 8.65
N LEU A 107 -14.54 -4.56 7.32
CA LEU A 107 -13.74 -3.65 6.48
C LEU A 107 -14.20 -2.19 6.62
N ASN A 108 -15.51 -1.95 6.70
CA ASN A 108 -16.03 -0.60 6.91
C ASN A 108 -15.62 -0.06 8.29
N SER A 109 -15.75 -0.84 9.36
CA SER A 109 -15.27 -0.43 10.69
C SER A 109 -13.78 -0.14 10.69
N LEU A 110 -12.96 -0.97 10.04
CA LEU A 110 -11.52 -0.71 9.90
C LEU A 110 -11.24 0.61 9.17
N ASN A 111 -11.99 0.92 8.11
CA ASN A 111 -11.84 2.16 7.36
C ASN A 111 -12.22 3.39 8.19
N GLU A 112 -13.27 3.29 9.03
CA GLU A 112 -13.64 4.34 9.99
C GLU A 112 -12.53 4.56 11.02
N ASP A 113 -12.03 3.49 11.63
CA ASP A 113 -10.92 3.54 12.59
C ASP A 113 -9.66 4.15 11.96
N LEU A 114 -9.29 3.75 10.73
CA LEU A 114 -8.16 4.31 10.00
C LEU A 114 -8.36 5.80 9.67
N THR A 115 -9.59 6.21 9.41
CA THR A 115 -9.91 7.62 9.16
C THR A 115 -9.73 8.45 10.43
N MET A 116 -10.18 7.95 11.58
CA MET A 116 -9.97 8.61 12.87
C MET A 116 -8.49 8.64 13.23
N LEU A 117 -7.78 7.51 13.08
CA LEU A 117 -6.36 7.41 13.37
C LEU A 117 -5.52 8.35 12.50
N SER A 118 -5.94 8.57 11.24
CA SER A 118 -5.26 9.48 10.32
C SER A 118 -5.20 10.93 10.80
N LEU A 119 -5.99 11.33 11.78
CA LEU A 119 -5.92 12.69 12.34
C LEU A 119 -4.64 12.93 13.14
N SER A 120 -4.01 11.87 13.64
CA SER A 120 -2.79 11.92 14.45
C SER A 120 -1.49 11.82 13.64
N TYR A 121 -1.58 11.58 12.34
CA TYR A 121 -0.41 11.41 11.47
C TYR A 121 -0.41 12.40 10.31
N ASP A 122 0.78 12.78 9.84
CA ASP A 122 0.95 13.53 8.58
C ASP A 122 0.73 12.61 7.38
N HIS A 123 1.24 11.36 7.49
CA HIS A 123 1.11 10.36 6.43
C HIS A 123 0.77 8.98 6.99
N ILE A 124 -0.09 8.26 6.28
CA ILE A 124 -0.29 6.81 6.46
C ILE A 124 0.11 6.11 5.18
N ILE A 125 1.08 5.22 5.29
CA ILE A 125 1.55 4.37 4.18
C ILE A 125 0.90 3.00 4.34
N PHE A 126 0.18 2.55 3.33
CA PHE A 126 -0.46 1.24 3.29
C PHE A 126 0.40 0.30 2.46
N ASP A 127 0.96 -0.74 3.06
CA ASP A 127 1.54 -1.87 2.33
C ASP A 127 0.43 -2.86 2.01
N LEU A 128 -0.08 -2.86 0.78
CA LEU A 128 -1.20 -3.72 0.39
C LEU A 128 -0.72 -5.10 -0.05
N GLY A 129 -1.56 -6.11 0.07
CA GLY A 129 -1.33 -7.42 -0.55
C GLY A 129 -1.16 -7.34 -2.08
N ALA A 130 -0.53 -8.34 -2.67
CA ALA A 130 -0.43 -8.44 -4.13
C ALA A 130 -1.77 -8.86 -4.76
N GLY A 131 -1.99 -8.44 -6.00
CA GLY A 131 -3.15 -8.86 -6.80
C GLY A 131 -4.32 -7.88 -6.75
N VAL A 132 -5.47 -8.36 -7.18
CA VAL A 132 -6.69 -7.56 -7.41
C VAL A 132 -7.86 -8.03 -6.55
N GLU A 133 -7.59 -8.66 -5.43
CA GLU A 133 -8.62 -9.16 -4.52
C GLU A 133 -9.46 -8.03 -3.93
N ARG A 134 -10.68 -8.38 -3.50
CA ARG A 134 -11.64 -7.40 -2.98
C ARG A 134 -11.09 -6.59 -1.80
N THR A 135 -10.37 -7.21 -0.89
CA THR A 135 -9.79 -6.55 0.29
C THR A 135 -8.72 -5.53 -0.11
N VAL A 136 -7.83 -5.89 -1.03
CA VAL A 136 -6.79 -5.00 -1.57
C VAL A 136 -7.42 -3.78 -2.25
N ARG A 137 -8.42 -4.00 -3.12
CA ARG A 137 -9.12 -2.90 -3.81
C ARG A 137 -9.92 -2.02 -2.84
N ASN A 138 -10.56 -2.62 -1.82
CA ASN A 138 -11.26 -1.83 -0.80
C ASN A 138 -10.33 -0.88 -0.07
N LEU A 139 -9.16 -1.36 0.38
CA LEU A 139 -8.15 -0.51 1.01
C LEU A 139 -7.56 0.52 0.04
N ALA A 140 -7.27 0.14 -1.20
CA ALA A 140 -6.79 1.06 -2.24
C ALA A 140 -7.81 2.17 -2.56
N ASN A 141 -9.10 1.91 -2.38
CA ASN A 141 -10.15 2.90 -2.58
C ASN A 141 -10.30 3.90 -1.41
N GLN A 142 -9.60 3.72 -0.29
CA GLN A 142 -9.67 4.60 0.89
C GLN A 142 -8.50 5.59 1.00
N VAL A 143 -7.59 5.57 0.03
CA VAL A 143 -6.38 6.41 0.07
C VAL A 143 -6.47 7.59 -0.91
N ASP A 144 -5.58 8.56 -0.77
CA ASP A 144 -5.50 9.74 -1.63
C ASP A 144 -4.71 9.45 -2.90
N SER A 145 -3.70 8.58 -2.82
CA SER A 145 -2.86 8.16 -3.94
C SER A 145 -2.47 6.69 -3.83
N VAL A 146 -2.36 6.01 -4.95
CA VAL A 146 -1.84 4.65 -5.04
C VAL A 146 -0.59 4.63 -5.91
N VAL A 147 0.49 4.09 -5.35
CA VAL A 147 1.73 3.81 -6.06
C VAL A 147 1.73 2.33 -6.45
N VAL A 148 1.60 2.07 -7.74
CA VAL A 148 1.64 0.72 -8.31
C VAL A 148 3.08 0.38 -8.65
N ILE A 149 3.65 -0.59 -7.92
CA ILE A 149 5.01 -1.08 -8.18
C ILE A 149 4.99 -2.31 -9.08
N THR A 150 5.87 -2.33 -10.06
CA THR A 150 6.05 -3.44 -11.02
C THR A 150 7.51 -3.64 -11.36
N THR A 151 7.82 -4.67 -12.13
CA THR A 151 9.12 -4.94 -12.74
C THR A 151 8.96 -5.05 -14.25
N ASP A 152 10.06 -5.27 -15.00
CA ASP A 152 10.05 -5.49 -16.45
C ASP A 152 9.56 -6.89 -16.86
N GLU A 153 9.26 -7.74 -15.87
CA GLU A 153 8.75 -9.08 -16.13
C GLU A 153 7.35 -9.03 -16.78
N PRO A 154 7.12 -9.73 -17.92
CA PRO A 154 5.86 -9.64 -18.66
C PRO A 154 4.59 -9.92 -17.83
N THR A 155 4.66 -10.89 -16.91
CA THR A 155 3.53 -11.21 -16.02
C THR A 155 3.29 -10.07 -15.02
N ALA A 156 4.34 -9.47 -14.45
CA ALA A 156 4.21 -8.33 -13.54
C ALA A 156 3.57 -7.10 -14.23
N LEU A 157 3.91 -6.86 -15.51
CA LEU A 157 3.30 -5.79 -16.32
C LEU A 157 1.80 -6.04 -16.55
N THR A 158 1.44 -7.26 -16.92
CA THR A 158 0.04 -7.63 -17.15
C THR A 158 -0.79 -7.48 -15.87
N ASP A 159 -0.25 -7.95 -14.76
CA ASP A 159 -0.92 -7.89 -13.46
C ASP A 159 -1.02 -6.44 -12.93
N ALA A 160 0.03 -5.62 -13.13
CA ALA A 160 -0.01 -4.20 -12.81
C ALA A 160 -1.07 -3.46 -13.64
N TYR A 161 -1.15 -3.73 -14.94
CA TYR A 161 -2.20 -3.17 -15.79
C TYR A 161 -3.60 -3.59 -15.33
N ALA A 162 -3.80 -4.86 -14.96
CA ALA A 162 -5.09 -5.34 -14.46
C ALA A 162 -5.49 -4.60 -13.16
N PHE A 163 -4.53 -4.37 -12.24
CA PHE A 163 -4.74 -3.60 -11.02
C PHE A 163 -5.14 -2.15 -11.33
N ILE A 164 -4.37 -1.45 -12.19
CA ILE A 164 -4.63 -0.07 -12.61
C ILE A 164 -6.02 0.04 -13.23
N LYS A 165 -6.36 -0.87 -14.15
CA LYS A 165 -7.66 -0.89 -14.84
C LYS A 165 -8.81 -0.99 -13.86
N LEU A 166 -8.78 -1.96 -12.96
CA LEU A 166 -9.86 -2.18 -11.99
C LEU A 166 -9.99 -1.01 -11.01
N THR A 167 -8.88 -0.50 -10.50
CA THR A 167 -8.86 0.66 -9.61
C THR A 167 -9.39 1.92 -10.30
N HIS A 168 -9.00 2.16 -11.55
CA HIS A 168 -9.49 3.30 -12.33
C HIS A 168 -11.01 3.18 -12.62
N MET A 169 -11.50 1.97 -12.93
CA MET A 169 -12.95 1.76 -13.14
C MET A 169 -13.77 2.03 -11.88
N GLU A 170 -13.24 1.74 -10.70
CA GLU A 170 -13.90 1.99 -9.41
C GLU A 170 -13.76 3.45 -8.94
N ARG A 171 -12.61 4.07 -9.18
CA ARG A 171 -12.28 5.47 -8.81
C ARG A 171 -11.53 6.18 -9.93
N PRO A 172 -12.21 6.72 -10.95
CA PRO A 172 -11.54 7.36 -12.10
C PRO A 172 -10.63 8.54 -11.75
N ASN A 173 -10.89 9.23 -10.63
CA ASN A 173 -10.13 10.41 -10.19
C ASN A 173 -9.06 10.10 -9.14
N LEU A 174 -8.79 8.83 -8.85
CA LEU A 174 -7.73 8.46 -7.93
C LEU A 174 -6.36 8.76 -8.54
N ASP A 175 -5.47 9.38 -7.75
CA ASP A 175 -4.09 9.59 -8.19
C ASP A 175 -3.36 8.23 -8.24
N LEU A 176 -3.08 7.78 -9.46
CA LEU A 176 -2.38 6.52 -9.72
C LEU A 176 -0.98 6.82 -10.26
N ARG A 177 0.03 6.31 -9.59
CA ARG A 177 1.44 6.47 -9.96
C ARG A 177 2.06 5.10 -10.18
N VAL A 178 3.03 5.00 -11.08
CA VAL A 178 3.72 3.74 -11.38
C VAL A 178 5.20 3.88 -11.06
N ILE A 179 5.74 2.90 -10.36
CA ILE A 179 7.17 2.71 -10.13
C ILE A 179 7.60 1.41 -10.80
N VAL A 180 8.63 1.50 -11.64
CA VAL A 180 9.32 0.33 -12.18
C VAL A 180 10.51 0.03 -11.29
N ASN A 181 10.47 -1.09 -10.57
CA ASN A 181 11.54 -1.54 -9.69
C ASN A 181 12.43 -2.58 -10.39
N MET A 182 13.62 -2.79 -9.87
CA MET A 182 14.59 -3.80 -10.34
C MET A 182 14.99 -3.64 -11.82
N ALA A 183 14.84 -2.44 -12.39
CA ALA A 183 15.33 -2.17 -13.74
C ALA A 183 16.87 -2.09 -13.76
N ASN A 184 17.52 -2.77 -14.74
CA ASN A 184 18.98 -2.77 -14.85
C ASN A 184 19.53 -1.42 -15.32
N SER A 185 18.68 -0.56 -15.90
CA SER A 185 19.04 0.78 -16.35
C SER A 185 17.83 1.70 -16.39
N THR A 186 18.05 3.01 -16.34
CA THR A 186 16.99 4.03 -16.53
C THR A 186 16.22 3.81 -17.84
N LYS A 187 16.94 3.50 -18.94
CA LYS A 187 16.33 3.25 -20.25
C LYS A 187 15.37 2.05 -20.24
N GLU A 188 15.72 1.00 -19.51
CA GLU A 188 14.88 -0.18 -19.36
C GLU A 188 13.65 0.12 -18.50
N GLY A 189 13.81 0.85 -17.40
CA GLY A 189 12.71 1.33 -16.57
C GLY A 189 11.74 2.21 -17.37
N GLU A 190 12.25 3.16 -18.15
CA GLU A 190 11.43 4.01 -19.03
C GLU A 190 10.69 3.20 -20.09
N ARG A 191 11.32 2.21 -20.72
CA ARG A 191 10.66 1.31 -21.68
C ARG A 191 9.52 0.56 -21.05
N THR A 192 9.72 0.02 -19.85
CA THR A 192 8.74 -0.72 -19.08
C THR A 192 7.56 0.18 -18.70
N TYR A 193 7.84 1.37 -18.16
CA TYR A 193 6.83 2.38 -17.86
C TYR A 193 5.99 2.76 -19.10
N ASN A 194 6.65 3.05 -20.21
CA ASN A 194 5.98 3.41 -21.46
C ASN A 194 5.09 2.28 -22.01
N THR A 195 5.42 1.02 -21.75
CA THR A 195 4.59 -0.12 -22.13
C THR A 195 3.26 -0.10 -21.37
N ILE A 196 3.30 0.11 -20.04
CA ILE A 196 2.08 0.25 -19.22
C ILE A 196 1.30 1.49 -19.63
N LEU A 197 1.98 2.63 -19.79
CA LEU A 197 1.35 3.89 -20.17
C LEU A 197 0.57 3.77 -21.48
N LYS A 198 1.16 3.17 -22.52
CA LYS A 198 0.49 2.93 -23.80
C LYS A 198 -0.72 2.01 -23.66
N ALA A 199 -0.64 0.96 -22.84
CA ALA A 199 -1.77 0.10 -22.58
C ALA A 199 -2.90 0.86 -21.88
N CYS A 200 -2.59 1.70 -20.88
CA CYS A 200 -3.57 2.53 -20.20
C CYS A 200 -4.22 3.55 -21.16
N GLN A 201 -3.43 4.26 -21.95
CA GLN A 201 -3.95 5.23 -22.94
C GLN A 201 -4.83 4.58 -24.02
N GLY A 202 -4.45 3.39 -24.48
CA GLY A 202 -5.19 2.67 -25.51
C GLY A 202 -6.53 2.11 -25.06
N PHE A 203 -6.60 1.63 -23.83
CA PHE A 203 -7.78 0.89 -23.32
C PHE A 203 -8.60 1.66 -22.29
N LEU A 204 -8.01 2.57 -21.53
CA LEU A 204 -8.69 3.32 -20.46
C LEU A 204 -9.02 4.77 -20.86
N LYS A 205 -8.52 5.23 -22.01
CA LYS A 205 -8.78 6.59 -22.56
C LYS A 205 -8.44 7.72 -21.57
N PHE A 206 -7.28 7.58 -20.89
CA PHE A 206 -6.73 8.67 -20.07
C PHE A 206 -6.28 9.83 -20.95
#